data_d91a3f70866464b1010238b05d5d92fc
#
_entry.id   d91a3f70866464b1010238b05d5d92fc
#
_cell.length_a   1.000
_cell.length_b   1.000
_cell.length_c   1.000
_cell.angle_alpha   90.00
_cell.angle_beta   90.00
_cell.angle_gamma   90.00
#
_symmetry.space_group_name_H-M   'P 1'
#
loop_
_entity.id
_entity.type
_entity.pdbx_description
1 polymer ?
#
loop_
_entity_poly.entity_id
_entity_poly.type
_entity_poly.pdbx_seq_one_letter_code
_entity_poly.pdbx_strand_id
1 'polypeptide(L)'
;MFKPAPFLTLLFSASLLAPLTASASGACVNPNMKPLKVSAVKTPAAKAAAEAESQTANDPKQTSAPLIAGQADELKTAAENFKTRYPKTKVLAYRLTPLSGIFEATVGKEVIYFDKTARFVFSGRLLDMDRGEDLTDKRLKDLRRISFDSLPLDKAVKTVYGNGKRKLVVFTDVDCPFSRKLGTTLESLKDVTVYTFLFPLASIHPEARGKSDAIWCAKDPSKALAAALKGELNPKAISDNPVCPSPVNDTLALAKEHGIGGTPTLINEAGDRTAGALPLDKLEAFISAPLQGN
;
A
#
# COMPACT_ATOMS: atom_id res chain seq x y z
N MET A 1 54.10 -46.51 -16.81
CA MET A 1 54.57 -45.17 -16.39
C MET A 1 53.71 -44.13 -17.06
N PHE A 2 52.67 -43.65 -16.37
CA PHE A 2 51.79 -42.56 -16.86
C PHE A 2 52.13 -41.31 -16.07
N LYS A 3 52.48 -40.23 -16.75
CA LYS A 3 52.68 -38.90 -16.18
C LYS A 3 51.32 -38.18 -16.05
N PRO A 4 50.99 -37.54 -14.92
CA PRO A 4 49.83 -36.71 -14.85
C PRO A 4 50.11 -35.28 -15.39
N ALA A 5 49.16 -34.73 -16.14
CA ALA A 5 49.15 -33.37 -16.67
C ALA A 5 48.74 -32.34 -15.58
N PRO A 6 49.18 -31.08 -15.67
CA PRO A 6 48.92 -30.07 -14.65
C PRO A 6 47.50 -29.49 -14.75
N PHE A 7 46.87 -29.36 -13.58
CA PHE A 7 45.60 -28.66 -13.37
C PHE A 7 45.76 -27.16 -13.67
N LEU A 8 44.99 -26.66 -14.63
CA LEU A 8 44.85 -25.25 -14.94
C LEU A 8 43.78 -24.64 -14.01
N THR A 9 44.24 -23.84 -13.05
CA THR A 9 43.37 -23.12 -12.11
C THR A 9 42.76 -21.90 -12.81
N LEU A 10 41.46 -21.97 -13.16
CA LEU A 10 40.69 -20.82 -13.65
C LEU A 10 40.28 -19.97 -12.45
N LEU A 11 40.89 -18.80 -12.34
CA LEU A 11 40.45 -17.73 -11.45
C LEU A 11 39.14 -17.11 -11.98
N PHE A 12 38.01 -17.47 -11.37
CA PHE A 12 36.76 -16.74 -11.57
C PHE A 12 36.82 -15.45 -10.76
N SER A 13 37.02 -14.32 -11.44
CA SER A 13 36.77 -12.99 -10.86
C SER A 13 35.27 -12.80 -10.70
N ALA A 14 34.81 -12.85 -9.46
CA ALA A 14 33.43 -12.51 -9.11
C ALA A 14 33.24 -11.00 -9.24
N SER A 15 32.70 -10.55 -10.36
CA SER A 15 32.14 -9.20 -10.48
C SER A 15 30.90 -9.12 -9.62
N LEU A 16 30.99 -8.37 -8.53
CA LEU A 16 29.83 -7.96 -7.71
C LEU A 16 28.93 -7.03 -8.54
N LEU A 17 27.98 -7.62 -9.26
CA LEU A 17 26.81 -6.91 -9.75
C LEU A 17 25.84 -6.79 -8.56
N ALA A 18 25.76 -5.58 -7.99
CA ALA A 18 24.70 -5.25 -7.07
C ALA A 18 23.34 -5.44 -7.80
N PRO A 19 22.35 -6.13 -7.20
CA PRO A 19 21.05 -6.27 -7.84
C PRO A 19 20.37 -4.91 -7.83
N LEU A 20 20.13 -4.33 -9.00
CA LEU A 20 19.11 -3.30 -9.19
C LEU A 20 17.76 -3.94 -8.82
N THR A 21 17.25 -3.64 -7.65
CA THR A 21 15.88 -4.02 -7.26
C THR A 21 14.88 -3.14 -7.99
N ALA A 22 14.71 -3.38 -9.28
CA ALA A 22 13.53 -2.91 -9.98
C ALA A 22 12.35 -3.74 -9.47
N SER A 23 11.45 -3.12 -8.70
CA SER A 23 10.18 -3.75 -8.34
C SER A 23 9.42 -4.08 -9.62
N ALA A 24 8.94 -5.31 -9.76
CA ALA A 24 8.15 -5.77 -10.90
C ALA A 24 6.84 -4.97 -11.12
N SER A 25 6.48 -4.08 -10.18
CA SER A 25 5.28 -3.24 -10.20
C SER A 25 5.45 -1.89 -10.88
N GLY A 26 6.63 -1.53 -11.37
CA GLY A 26 6.85 -0.23 -12.04
C GLY A 26 6.62 0.97 -11.10
N ALA A 27 7.10 0.92 -9.87
CA ALA A 27 7.05 2.01 -8.89
C ALA A 27 8.43 2.28 -8.30
N CYS A 28 8.70 3.56 -7.99
CA CYS A 28 9.84 3.93 -7.17
C CYS A 28 9.49 3.64 -5.70
N VAL A 29 10.32 2.88 -5.00
CA VAL A 29 10.08 2.47 -3.62
C VAL A 29 11.15 3.09 -2.71
N ASN A 30 10.73 3.58 -1.56
CA ASN A 30 11.63 4.09 -0.54
C ASN A 30 12.43 2.94 0.10
N PRO A 31 13.76 2.83 -0.10
CA PRO A 31 14.58 1.74 0.43
C PRO A 31 14.65 1.73 1.96
N ASN A 32 14.33 2.85 2.62
CA ASN A 32 14.33 2.98 4.08
C ASN A 32 13.01 2.54 4.71
N MET A 33 11.97 2.26 3.92
CA MET A 33 10.74 1.69 4.43
C MET A 33 10.96 0.19 4.65
N LYS A 34 11.24 -0.18 5.89
CA LYS A 34 11.35 -1.59 6.26
C LYS A 34 10.03 -2.30 5.95
N PRO A 35 10.05 -3.43 5.20
CA PRO A 35 8.88 -4.29 5.12
C PRO A 35 8.48 -4.65 6.54
N LEU A 36 7.18 -4.60 6.84
CA LEU A 36 6.66 -5.07 8.11
C LEU A 36 7.09 -6.53 8.26
N LYS A 37 8.14 -6.75 9.06
CA LYS A 37 8.59 -8.10 9.40
C LYS A 37 7.47 -8.75 10.20
N VAL A 38 6.92 -9.81 9.69
CA VAL A 38 6.17 -10.78 10.49
C VAL A 38 7.17 -11.31 11.50
N SER A 39 7.10 -10.83 12.74
CA SER A 39 7.86 -11.42 13.82
C SER A 39 7.35 -12.85 13.97
N ALA A 40 8.22 -13.82 13.69
CA ALA A 40 7.96 -15.21 13.98
C ALA A 40 7.43 -15.30 15.42
N VAL A 41 6.27 -15.90 15.58
CA VAL A 41 5.66 -16.16 16.87
C VAL A 41 6.63 -17.03 17.67
N LYS A 42 7.46 -16.40 18.51
CA LYS A 42 8.26 -17.12 19.47
C LYS A 42 7.30 -17.65 20.54
N THR A 43 7.30 -18.95 20.72
CA THR A 43 6.64 -19.63 21.84
C THR A 43 6.95 -18.93 23.15
N PRO A 44 5.94 -18.55 23.96
CA PRO A 44 6.20 -17.75 25.14
C PRO A 44 6.66 -18.62 26.32
N ALA A 45 7.85 -18.31 26.83
CA ALA A 45 8.12 -18.52 28.26
C ALA A 45 7.65 -17.26 29.00
N ALA A 46 6.96 -17.49 30.13
CA ALA A 46 6.24 -16.51 30.91
C ALA A 46 7.00 -15.26 31.34
N LYS A 47 6.38 -14.08 31.33
CA LYS A 47 6.14 -13.21 32.52
C LYS A 47 5.48 -11.86 32.18
N ALA A 48 4.46 -11.58 33.00
CA ALA A 48 3.98 -10.30 33.52
C ALA A 48 3.25 -9.27 32.62
N ALA A 49 2.10 -8.93 33.16
CA ALA A 49 1.04 -8.00 32.77
C ALA A 49 1.44 -6.53 32.58
N ALA A 50 0.72 -5.84 31.70
CA ALA A 50 0.26 -4.47 31.93
C ALA A 50 -0.91 -4.15 30.95
N GLU A 51 -1.86 -3.44 31.47
CA GLU A 51 -3.18 -3.08 30.99
C GLU A 51 -3.19 -2.26 29.69
N ALA A 52 -4.18 -2.47 28.85
CA ALA A 52 -4.61 -1.48 27.86
C ALA A 52 -6.07 -1.70 27.48
N GLU A 53 -6.81 -0.63 27.62
CA GLU A 53 -8.24 -0.47 27.39
C GLU A 53 -8.69 -0.83 25.95
N SER A 54 -9.87 -1.44 25.92
CA SER A 54 -10.62 -1.82 24.73
C SER A 54 -11.22 -0.58 24.05
N GLN A 55 -10.76 -0.25 22.86
CA GLN A 55 -11.52 0.56 21.91
C GLN A 55 -12.06 -0.34 20.81
N THR A 56 -13.37 -0.51 20.80
CA THR A 56 -14.13 -1.19 19.75
C THR A 56 -14.13 -0.31 18.49
N ALA A 57 -13.29 -0.62 17.54
CA ALA A 57 -13.37 -0.06 16.20
C ALA A 57 -14.51 -0.76 15.44
N ASN A 58 -15.54 -0.01 15.06
CA ASN A 58 -16.61 -0.45 14.17
C ASN A 58 -16.01 -0.77 12.78
N ASP A 59 -16.07 -2.03 12.41
CA ASP A 59 -15.66 -2.53 11.09
C ASP A 59 -16.80 -2.31 10.08
N PRO A 60 -16.57 -1.69 8.90
CA PRO A 60 -17.63 -1.49 7.92
C PRO A 60 -18.18 -2.82 7.39
N LYS A 61 -19.47 -2.86 7.34
CA LYS A 61 -20.43 -3.91 7.00
C LYS A 61 -19.94 -4.87 5.91
N GLN A 62 -19.72 -6.09 6.35
CA GLN A 62 -19.47 -7.26 5.52
C GLN A 62 -20.74 -7.65 4.76
N THR A 63 -20.71 -7.70 3.44
CA THR A 63 -21.71 -8.45 2.64
C THR A 63 -21.41 -9.92 2.81
N SER A 64 -21.85 -10.51 3.93
CA SER A 64 -21.79 -11.93 4.17
C SER A 64 -23.15 -12.54 3.82
N ALA A 65 -23.13 -13.68 3.11
CA ALA A 65 -24.29 -14.56 3.09
C ALA A 65 -24.79 -14.79 4.54
N PRO A 66 -26.11 -14.95 4.77
CA PRO A 66 -26.65 -15.12 6.10
C PRO A 66 -25.93 -16.29 6.79
N LEU A 67 -25.38 -16.04 7.97
CA LEU A 67 -24.72 -17.05 8.79
C LEU A 67 -25.72 -18.15 9.11
N ILE A 68 -25.37 -19.41 8.82
CA ILE A 68 -26.17 -20.58 9.26
C ILE A 68 -26.12 -20.59 10.79
N ALA A 69 -27.27 -20.84 11.43
CA ALA A 69 -27.35 -20.96 12.89
C ALA A 69 -26.27 -21.93 13.41
N GLY A 70 -25.41 -21.48 14.31
CA GLY A 70 -24.28 -22.25 14.85
C GLY A 70 -22.89 -21.77 14.38
N GLN A 71 -22.75 -21.13 13.21
CA GLN A 71 -21.46 -20.64 12.74
C GLN A 71 -20.94 -19.46 13.58
N ALA A 72 -21.84 -18.62 14.07
CA ALA A 72 -21.49 -17.51 14.96
C ALA A 72 -20.92 -18.01 16.30
N ASP A 73 -21.52 -19.08 16.86
CA ASP A 73 -21.06 -19.67 18.12
C ASP A 73 -19.71 -20.38 17.95
N GLU A 74 -19.49 -21.02 16.79
CA GLU A 74 -18.20 -21.62 16.48
C GLU A 74 -17.09 -20.57 16.37
N LEU A 75 -17.37 -19.46 15.68
CA LEU A 75 -16.41 -18.34 15.57
C LEU A 75 -16.10 -17.75 16.94
N LYS A 76 -17.12 -17.54 17.78
CA LYS A 76 -16.96 -17.04 19.15
C LYS A 76 -16.06 -17.97 19.97
N THR A 77 -16.35 -19.26 19.96
CA THR A 77 -15.54 -20.28 20.67
C THR A 77 -14.10 -20.30 20.18
N ALA A 78 -13.88 -20.29 18.87
CA ALA A 78 -12.56 -20.26 18.27
C ALA A 78 -11.78 -18.99 18.64
N ALA A 79 -12.44 -17.82 18.64
CA ALA A 79 -11.84 -16.55 19.04
C ALA A 79 -11.44 -16.53 20.53
N GLU A 80 -12.27 -17.09 21.41
CA GLU A 80 -11.96 -17.22 22.84
C GLU A 80 -10.76 -18.15 23.07
N ASN A 81 -10.71 -19.29 22.39
CA ASN A 81 -9.58 -20.21 22.44
C ASN A 81 -8.29 -19.53 21.94
N PHE A 82 -8.38 -18.74 20.88
CA PHE A 82 -7.23 -17.99 20.35
C PHE A 82 -6.74 -16.96 21.37
N LYS A 83 -7.62 -16.16 21.95
CA LYS A 83 -7.28 -15.16 22.97
C LYS A 83 -6.63 -15.79 24.19
N THR A 84 -7.17 -16.91 24.66
CA THR A 84 -6.64 -17.65 25.82
C THR A 84 -5.25 -18.18 25.54
N ARG A 85 -5.00 -18.71 24.35
CA ARG A 85 -3.71 -19.30 23.97
C ARG A 85 -2.65 -18.25 23.64
N TYR A 86 -3.07 -17.12 23.03
CA TYR A 86 -2.20 -16.05 22.57
C TYR A 86 -2.58 -14.67 23.14
N PRO A 87 -2.54 -14.50 24.47
CA PRO A 87 -3.07 -13.30 25.16
C PRO A 87 -2.31 -12.01 24.81
N LYS A 88 -1.08 -12.13 24.28
CA LYS A 88 -0.25 -10.97 23.88
C LYS A 88 -0.44 -10.57 22.40
N THR A 89 -1.22 -11.33 21.63
CA THR A 89 -1.46 -11.05 20.22
C THR A 89 -2.66 -10.11 20.08
N LYS A 90 -2.41 -8.88 19.58
CA LYS A 90 -3.50 -7.93 19.30
C LYS A 90 -4.19 -8.34 18.00
N VAL A 91 -5.33 -9.00 18.12
CA VAL A 91 -6.20 -9.37 16.99
C VAL A 91 -7.23 -8.26 16.79
N LEU A 92 -7.35 -7.77 15.55
CA LEU A 92 -8.30 -6.73 15.17
C LEU A 92 -9.69 -7.31 14.85
N ALA A 93 -9.73 -8.47 14.21
CA ALA A 93 -10.99 -9.12 13.84
C ALA A 93 -10.80 -10.64 13.74
N TYR A 94 -11.88 -11.39 14.01
CA TYR A 94 -12.02 -12.80 13.72
C TYR A 94 -13.12 -13.01 12.69
N ARG A 95 -12.92 -13.94 11.74
CA ARG A 95 -13.88 -14.21 10.67
C ARG A 95 -13.98 -15.71 10.39
N LEU A 96 -15.12 -16.10 9.85
CA LEU A 96 -15.30 -17.41 9.23
C LEU A 96 -14.54 -17.47 7.91
N THR A 97 -14.07 -18.66 7.56
CA THR A 97 -13.60 -18.96 6.21
C THR A 97 -14.60 -19.92 5.52
N PRO A 98 -14.52 -20.10 4.20
CA PRO A 98 -15.30 -21.12 3.52
C PRO A 98 -14.94 -22.55 3.94
N LEU A 99 -13.78 -22.75 4.58
CA LEU A 99 -13.34 -24.03 5.07
C LEU A 99 -13.92 -24.27 6.48
N SER A 100 -14.71 -25.35 6.63
CA SER A 100 -15.25 -25.73 7.93
C SER A 100 -14.13 -25.99 8.95
N GLY A 101 -14.26 -25.44 10.16
CA GLY A 101 -13.29 -25.61 11.24
C GLY A 101 -12.03 -24.76 11.12
N ILE A 102 -11.88 -23.97 10.05
CA ILE A 102 -10.78 -23.00 9.88
C ILE A 102 -11.31 -21.58 9.98
N PHE A 103 -10.67 -20.78 10.78
CA PHE A 103 -11.03 -19.39 11.09
C PHE A 103 -9.91 -18.44 10.66
N GLU A 104 -10.28 -17.21 10.36
CA GLU A 104 -9.37 -16.11 10.05
C GLU A 104 -9.20 -15.22 11.25
N ALA A 105 -7.97 -14.78 11.53
CA ALA A 105 -7.67 -13.67 12.43
C ALA A 105 -6.87 -12.61 11.71
N THR A 106 -7.29 -11.35 11.88
CA THR A 106 -6.54 -10.19 11.40
C THR A 106 -5.62 -9.70 12.51
N VAL A 107 -4.30 -9.74 12.27
CA VAL A 107 -3.27 -9.29 13.20
C VAL A 107 -2.48 -8.14 12.57
N GLY A 108 -2.76 -6.91 13.00
CA GLY A 108 -2.24 -5.72 12.33
C GLY A 108 -2.76 -5.61 10.90
N LYS A 109 -1.86 -5.69 9.89
CA LYS A 109 -2.20 -5.68 8.46
C LYS A 109 -2.05 -7.06 7.81
N GLU A 110 -1.94 -8.11 8.61
CA GLU A 110 -1.75 -9.48 8.16
C GLU A 110 -2.98 -10.34 8.45
N VAL A 111 -3.16 -11.36 7.65
CA VAL A 111 -4.19 -12.38 7.83
C VAL A 111 -3.52 -13.70 8.18
N ILE A 112 -4.01 -14.34 9.24
CA ILE A 112 -3.60 -15.68 9.64
C ILE A 112 -4.82 -16.57 9.78
N TYR A 113 -4.63 -17.86 9.65
CA TYR A 113 -5.67 -18.86 9.76
C TYR A 113 -5.38 -19.77 10.95
N PHE A 114 -6.45 -20.30 11.58
CA PHE A 114 -6.30 -21.16 12.74
C PHE A 114 -7.49 -22.12 12.87
N ASP A 115 -7.28 -23.24 13.55
CA ASP A 115 -8.31 -24.23 13.86
C ASP A 115 -9.16 -23.80 15.08
N LYS A 116 -10.30 -24.42 15.30
CA LYS A 116 -11.23 -24.12 16.42
C LYS A 116 -10.55 -24.11 17.79
N THR A 117 -9.52 -24.92 17.99
CA THR A 117 -8.77 -25.01 19.27
C THR A 117 -7.65 -23.99 19.38
N ALA A 118 -7.37 -23.26 18.33
CA ALA A 118 -6.23 -22.37 18.16
C ALA A 118 -4.87 -23.05 18.44
N ARG A 119 -4.82 -24.38 18.33
CA ARG A 119 -3.58 -25.15 18.45
C ARG A 119 -2.73 -25.01 17.19
N PHE A 120 -3.36 -25.08 16.04
CA PHE A 120 -2.71 -24.97 14.76
C PHE A 120 -2.98 -23.59 14.16
N VAL A 121 -1.92 -22.83 13.94
CA VAL A 121 -1.95 -21.51 13.32
C VAL A 121 -1.04 -21.54 12.10
N PHE A 122 -1.52 -21.04 10.99
CA PHE A 122 -0.73 -20.95 9.77
C PHE A 122 -0.95 -19.61 9.08
N SER A 123 0.03 -19.17 8.33
CA SER A 123 -0.02 -18.01 7.44
C SER A 123 0.18 -18.47 6.01
N GLY A 124 -0.50 -17.85 5.08
CA GLY A 124 -0.43 -18.22 3.67
C GLY A 124 -1.60 -17.66 2.89
N ARG A 125 -1.84 -18.26 1.72
CA ARG A 125 -2.93 -17.86 0.83
C ARG A 125 -4.02 -18.93 0.85
N LEU A 126 -5.26 -18.49 0.99
CA LEU A 126 -6.45 -19.31 0.82
C LEU A 126 -7.00 -19.02 -0.58
N LEU A 127 -6.91 -20.02 -1.44
CA LEU A 127 -7.33 -19.95 -2.84
C LEU A 127 -8.62 -20.74 -3.03
N ASP A 128 -9.62 -20.12 -3.63
CA ASP A 128 -10.80 -20.80 -4.15
C ASP A 128 -10.51 -21.17 -5.61
N MET A 129 -10.13 -22.43 -5.83
CA MET A 129 -9.73 -22.91 -7.16
C MET A 129 -10.91 -23.03 -8.12
N ASP A 130 -12.12 -23.23 -7.61
CA ASP A 130 -13.33 -23.33 -8.44
C ASP A 130 -13.73 -21.96 -9.01
N ARG A 131 -13.50 -20.92 -8.22
CA ARG A 131 -13.77 -19.53 -8.61
C ARG A 131 -12.54 -18.80 -9.17
N GLY A 132 -11.36 -19.39 -9.03
CA GLY A 132 -10.09 -18.73 -9.39
C GLY A 132 -9.79 -17.50 -8.52
N GLU A 133 -10.31 -17.47 -7.28
CA GLU A 133 -10.17 -16.32 -6.37
C GLU A 133 -9.11 -16.56 -5.31
N ASP A 134 -8.31 -15.54 -5.03
CA ASP A 134 -7.45 -15.50 -3.87
C ASP A 134 -8.15 -14.72 -2.75
N LEU A 135 -8.74 -15.47 -1.81
CA LEU A 135 -9.51 -14.92 -0.70
C LEU A 135 -8.64 -14.13 0.27
N THR A 136 -7.39 -14.56 0.47
CA THR A 136 -6.43 -13.85 1.31
C THR A 136 -6.04 -12.51 0.67
N ASP A 137 -5.75 -12.48 -0.63
CA ASP A 137 -5.41 -11.24 -1.32
C ASP A 137 -6.57 -10.24 -1.31
N LYS A 138 -7.79 -10.75 -1.54
CA LYS A 138 -9.02 -9.95 -1.44
C LYS A 138 -9.14 -9.32 -0.05
N ARG A 139 -8.94 -10.10 1.01
CA ARG A 139 -9.00 -9.62 2.39
C ARG A 139 -7.90 -8.62 2.68
N LEU A 140 -6.67 -8.87 2.24
CA LEU A 140 -5.55 -7.94 2.41
C LEU A 140 -5.77 -6.63 1.65
N LYS A 141 -6.42 -6.66 0.49
CA LYS A 141 -6.83 -5.44 -0.22
C LYS A 141 -7.85 -4.66 0.58
N ASP A 142 -8.88 -5.31 1.13
CA ASP A 142 -9.88 -4.66 2.00
C ASP A 142 -9.23 -3.99 3.23
N LEU A 143 -8.30 -4.68 3.88
CA LEU A 143 -7.56 -4.15 5.03
C LEU A 143 -6.63 -2.96 4.70
N ARG A 144 -6.28 -2.80 3.43
CA ARG A 144 -5.42 -1.71 2.94
C ARG A 144 -6.21 -0.56 2.35
N ARG A 145 -7.53 -0.67 2.29
CA ARG A 145 -8.38 0.42 1.80
C ARG A 145 -8.18 1.67 2.63
N ILE A 146 -8.23 2.78 1.94
CA ILE A 146 -8.13 4.10 2.54
C ILE A 146 -9.42 4.84 2.19
N SER A 147 -10.21 5.20 3.21
CA SER A 147 -11.42 5.99 2.96
C SER A 147 -11.05 7.26 2.21
N PHE A 148 -11.62 7.46 1.04
CA PHE A 148 -11.35 8.64 0.22
C PHE A 148 -11.69 9.93 0.96
N ASP A 149 -12.80 9.92 1.71
CA ASP A 149 -13.29 11.07 2.47
C ASP A 149 -12.43 11.41 3.70
N SER A 150 -11.57 10.48 4.14
CA SER A 150 -10.62 10.73 5.23
C SER A 150 -9.34 11.44 4.79
N LEU A 151 -9.11 11.57 3.48
CA LEU A 151 -7.90 12.18 2.96
C LEU A 151 -7.99 13.71 2.98
N PRO A 152 -6.95 14.42 3.42
CA PRO A 152 -6.91 15.89 3.45
C PRO A 152 -6.65 16.45 2.05
N LEU A 153 -7.70 16.43 1.19
CA LEU A 153 -7.60 16.80 -0.23
C LEU A 153 -7.20 18.26 -0.46
N ASP A 154 -7.38 19.12 0.53
CA ASP A 154 -6.91 20.50 0.56
C ASP A 154 -5.38 20.63 0.57
N LYS A 155 -4.67 19.55 0.94
CA LYS A 155 -3.20 19.42 0.92
C LYS A 155 -2.65 18.78 -0.36
N ALA A 156 -3.50 18.54 -1.35
CA ALA A 156 -3.13 17.97 -2.63
C ALA A 156 -3.23 18.99 -3.76
N VAL A 157 -2.37 18.87 -4.76
CA VAL A 157 -2.51 19.63 -6.00
C VAL A 157 -3.68 19.06 -6.80
N LYS A 158 -4.71 19.88 -7.02
CA LYS A 158 -5.91 19.49 -7.77
C LYS A 158 -5.72 19.78 -9.25
N THR A 159 -5.88 18.76 -10.09
CA THR A 159 -5.90 18.87 -11.55
C THR A 159 -7.21 18.29 -12.09
N VAL A 160 -7.89 18.99 -12.96
CA VAL A 160 -9.17 18.56 -13.56
C VAL A 160 -8.97 18.22 -15.04
N TYR A 161 -9.31 17.00 -15.40
CA TYR A 161 -9.33 16.53 -16.77
C TYR A 161 -10.78 16.42 -17.26
N GLY A 162 -11.12 17.20 -18.28
CA GLY A 162 -12.49 17.26 -18.83
C GLY A 162 -13.51 17.79 -17.82
N ASN A 163 -14.60 17.03 -17.59
CA ASN A 163 -15.65 17.42 -16.64
C ASN A 163 -15.35 17.13 -15.17
N GLY A 164 -14.28 16.38 -14.88
CA GLY A 164 -13.81 16.12 -13.52
C GLY A 164 -14.73 15.29 -12.62
N LYS A 165 -15.67 14.53 -13.20
CA LYS A 165 -16.74 13.84 -12.45
C LYS A 165 -16.22 12.75 -11.52
N ARG A 166 -15.32 11.90 -12.01
CA ARG A 166 -14.67 10.84 -11.21
C ARG A 166 -13.48 11.42 -10.45
N LYS A 167 -13.06 10.80 -9.38
CA LYS A 167 -11.95 11.29 -8.56
C LYS A 167 -10.87 10.24 -8.43
N LEU A 168 -9.64 10.70 -8.36
CA LEU A 168 -8.44 9.89 -8.16
C LEU A 168 -7.49 10.62 -7.24
N VAL A 169 -6.90 9.91 -6.29
CA VAL A 169 -5.76 10.39 -5.51
C VAL A 169 -4.49 9.72 -6.00
N VAL A 170 -3.42 10.50 -6.13
CA VAL A 170 -2.10 10.03 -6.54
C VAL A 170 -1.03 10.57 -5.60
N PHE A 171 -0.24 9.68 -4.99
CA PHE A 171 1.00 10.06 -4.32
C PHE A 171 2.14 10.02 -5.34
N THR A 172 2.77 11.15 -5.57
CA THR A 172 3.72 11.35 -6.69
C THR A 172 5.04 11.93 -6.22
N ASP A 173 6.13 11.35 -6.70
CA ASP A 173 7.46 11.98 -6.74
C ASP A 173 7.75 12.39 -8.18
N VAL A 174 7.99 13.67 -8.42
CA VAL A 174 8.16 14.22 -9.78
C VAL A 174 9.46 13.80 -10.47
N ASP A 175 10.43 13.29 -9.72
CA ASP A 175 11.66 12.73 -10.27
C ASP A 175 11.56 11.21 -10.51
N CYS A 176 10.51 10.55 -10.02
CA CYS A 176 10.28 9.14 -10.29
C CYS A 176 9.85 8.93 -11.75
N PRO A 177 10.57 8.11 -12.55
CA PRO A 177 10.23 7.84 -13.95
C PRO A 177 8.83 7.25 -14.14
N PHE A 178 8.36 6.44 -13.18
CA PHE A 178 7.03 5.85 -13.22
C PHE A 178 5.94 6.88 -12.94
N SER A 179 6.18 7.88 -12.07
CA SER A 179 5.28 9.01 -11.87
C SER A 179 5.16 9.86 -13.13
N ARG A 180 6.27 10.11 -13.82
CA ARG A 180 6.27 10.81 -15.11
C ARG A 180 5.50 10.07 -16.18
N LYS A 181 5.71 8.74 -16.27
CA LYS A 181 4.94 7.89 -17.19
C LYS A 181 3.44 7.93 -16.89
N LEU A 182 3.06 7.85 -15.60
CA LEU A 182 1.66 7.98 -15.19
C LEU A 182 1.10 9.35 -15.57
N GLY A 183 1.87 10.44 -15.37
CA GLY A 183 1.48 11.79 -15.75
C GLY A 183 1.03 11.89 -17.21
N THR A 184 1.79 11.30 -18.13
CA THR A 184 1.41 11.21 -19.55
C THR A 184 0.09 10.45 -19.76
N THR A 185 -0.11 9.35 -19.01
CA THR A 185 -1.37 8.57 -19.12
C THR A 185 -2.56 9.36 -18.58
N LEU A 186 -2.38 10.14 -17.50
CA LEU A 186 -3.43 10.98 -16.91
C LEU A 186 -3.93 12.06 -17.88
N GLU A 187 -3.08 12.61 -18.74
CA GLU A 187 -3.47 13.60 -19.75
C GLU A 187 -4.49 13.06 -20.78
N SER A 188 -4.60 11.74 -20.91
CA SER A 188 -5.57 11.08 -21.79
C SER A 188 -6.97 10.95 -21.18
N LEU A 189 -7.12 11.18 -19.88
CA LEU A 189 -8.41 11.09 -19.18
C LEU A 189 -9.29 12.30 -19.51
N LYS A 190 -10.63 12.11 -19.49
CA LYS A 190 -11.57 13.15 -19.93
C LYS A 190 -12.61 13.56 -18.89
N ASP A 191 -12.69 12.90 -17.76
CA ASP A 191 -13.73 13.12 -16.76
C ASP A 191 -13.27 12.82 -15.33
N VAL A 192 -11.99 13.14 -15.03
CA VAL A 192 -11.38 12.82 -13.73
C VAL A 192 -10.80 14.07 -13.07
N THR A 193 -11.11 14.27 -11.80
CA THR A 193 -10.38 15.17 -10.92
C THR A 193 -9.28 14.37 -10.20
N VAL A 194 -8.03 14.74 -10.42
CA VAL A 194 -6.87 14.11 -9.78
C VAL A 194 -6.38 15.00 -8.64
N TYR A 195 -6.27 14.42 -7.45
CA TYR A 195 -5.67 15.04 -6.26
C TYR A 195 -4.27 14.44 -6.06
N THR A 196 -3.26 15.23 -6.35
CA THR A 196 -1.87 14.78 -6.30
C THR A 196 -1.21 15.22 -5.00
N PHE A 197 -0.92 14.26 -4.12
CA PHE A 197 -0.06 14.47 -2.97
C PHE A 197 1.40 14.41 -3.40
N LEU A 198 2.13 15.49 -3.15
CA LEU A 198 3.56 15.59 -3.47
C LEU A 198 4.36 14.79 -2.43
N PHE A 199 4.84 13.63 -2.84
CA PHE A 199 5.49 12.64 -1.99
C PHE A 199 6.94 12.37 -2.43
N PRO A 200 7.88 13.29 -2.13
CA PRO A 200 9.27 13.18 -2.55
C PRO A 200 9.99 12.03 -1.81
N LEU A 201 10.63 11.15 -2.57
CA LEU A 201 11.46 10.07 -2.07
C LEU A 201 12.93 10.54 -1.99
N ALA A 202 13.22 11.49 -1.08
CA ALA A 202 14.51 12.19 -0.99
C ALA A 202 15.73 11.26 -0.83
N SER A 203 15.53 10.01 -0.38
CA SER A 203 16.59 9.00 -0.28
C SER A 203 17.12 8.50 -1.62
N ILE A 204 16.32 8.61 -2.68
CA ILE A 204 16.67 8.19 -4.05
C ILE A 204 16.57 9.33 -5.05
N HIS A 205 15.83 10.39 -4.73
CA HIS A 205 15.66 11.60 -5.54
C HIS A 205 15.90 12.85 -4.66
N PRO A 206 17.17 13.24 -4.43
CA PRO A 206 17.54 14.31 -3.48
C PRO A 206 16.87 15.65 -3.76
N GLU A 207 16.63 15.98 -5.04
CA GLU A 207 16.03 17.26 -5.46
C GLU A 207 14.50 17.27 -5.40
N ALA A 208 13.85 16.10 -5.31
CA ALA A 208 12.40 15.98 -5.39
C ALA A 208 11.67 16.78 -4.31
N ARG A 209 12.28 16.97 -3.13
CA ARG A 209 11.71 17.78 -2.05
C ARG A 209 11.61 19.25 -2.45
N GLY A 210 12.69 19.85 -2.90
CA GLY A 210 12.69 21.25 -3.34
C GLY A 210 11.74 21.49 -4.50
N LYS A 211 11.67 20.55 -5.46
CA LYS A 211 10.72 20.61 -6.57
C LYS A 211 9.26 20.52 -6.08
N SER A 212 8.97 19.66 -5.11
CA SER A 212 7.63 19.55 -4.52
C SER A 212 7.20 20.84 -3.82
N ASP A 213 8.08 21.44 -3.02
CA ASP A 213 7.80 22.70 -2.35
C ASP A 213 7.58 23.82 -3.39
N ALA A 214 8.39 23.91 -4.45
CA ALA A 214 8.23 24.87 -5.53
C ALA A 214 6.91 24.71 -6.31
N ILE A 215 6.50 23.46 -6.61
CA ILE A 215 5.22 23.17 -7.25
C ILE A 215 4.07 23.68 -6.41
N TRP A 216 4.06 23.36 -5.12
CA TRP A 216 2.99 23.77 -4.21
C TRP A 216 2.86 25.30 -4.14
N CYS A 217 3.98 25.99 -4.08
CA CYS A 217 4.06 27.44 -3.96
C CYS A 217 3.93 28.19 -5.28
N ALA A 218 3.77 27.51 -6.40
CA ALA A 218 3.57 28.12 -7.70
C ALA A 218 2.23 28.86 -7.77
N LYS A 219 2.17 29.92 -8.58
CA LYS A 219 0.91 30.64 -8.88
C LYS A 219 -0.19 29.71 -9.42
N ASP A 220 0.20 28.68 -10.18
CA ASP A 220 -0.66 27.61 -10.69
C ASP A 220 0.02 26.27 -10.41
N PRO A 221 -0.25 25.64 -9.24
CA PRO A 221 0.38 24.37 -8.86
C PRO A 221 0.10 23.22 -9.84
N SER A 222 -1.06 23.21 -10.49
CA SER A 222 -1.41 22.17 -11.47
C SER A 222 -0.53 22.26 -12.71
N LYS A 223 -0.30 23.46 -13.24
CA LYS A 223 0.63 23.66 -14.38
C LYS A 223 2.07 23.37 -13.99
N ALA A 224 2.50 23.79 -12.79
CA ALA A 224 3.83 23.52 -12.28
C ALA A 224 4.07 22.00 -12.13
N LEU A 225 3.08 21.26 -11.63
CA LEU A 225 3.14 19.80 -11.52
C LEU A 225 3.24 19.14 -12.91
N ALA A 226 2.45 19.59 -13.88
CA ALA A 226 2.50 19.06 -15.24
C ALA A 226 3.89 19.31 -15.88
N ALA A 227 4.47 20.50 -15.73
CA ALA A 227 5.83 20.81 -16.18
C ALA A 227 6.87 19.94 -15.49
N ALA A 228 6.76 19.74 -14.18
CA ALA A 228 7.67 18.90 -13.41
C ALA A 228 7.65 17.44 -13.90
N LEU A 229 6.47 16.88 -14.13
CA LEU A 229 6.34 15.52 -14.64
C LEU A 229 6.91 15.34 -16.06
N LYS A 230 6.96 16.42 -16.85
CA LYS A 230 7.64 16.45 -18.15
C LYS A 230 9.15 16.70 -18.06
N GLY A 231 9.67 17.02 -16.86
CA GLY A 231 11.07 17.38 -16.66
C GLY A 231 11.39 18.83 -17.04
N GLU A 232 10.39 19.67 -17.23
CA GLU A 232 10.47 21.05 -17.71
C GLU A 232 10.42 22.08 -16.55
N LEU A 233 10.30 21.62 -15.30
CA LEU A 233 10.21 22.50 -14.15
C LEU A 233 11.53 23.22 -13.92
N ASN A 234 11.48 24.55 -13.89
CA ASN A 234 12.57 25.38 -13.38
C ASN A 234 12.25 25.83 -11.94
N PRO A 235 12.80 25.17 -10.90
CA PRO A 235 12.49 25.50 -9.51
C PRO A 235 12.82 26.96 -9.14
N LYS A 236 13.85 27.53 -9.76
CA LYS A 236 14.27 28.94 -9.51
C LYS A 236 13.29 29.98 -10.05
N ALA A 237 12.49 29.60 -11.06
CA ALA A 237 11.51 30.52 -11.66
C ALA A 237 10.16 30.54 -10.92
N ILE A 238 9.93 29.61 -9.97
CA ILE A 238 8.64 29.40 -9.33
C ILE A 238 8.58 29.95 -7.91
N SER A 239 9.72 30.06 -7.22
CA SER A 239 9.78 30.38 -5.79
C SER A 239 10.22 31.83 -5.55
N ASP A 240 9.39 32.80 -5.93
CA ASP A 240 9.56 34.18 -5.46
C ASP A 240 8.85 34.42 -4.10
N ASN A 241 8.20 33.42 -3.52
CA ASN A 241 7.53 33.52 -2.24
C ASN A 241 8.26 32.74 -1.13
N PRO A 242 9.11 33.40 -0.33
CA PRO A 242 9.91 32.74 0.72
C PRO A 242 9.07 32.25 1.93
N VAL A 243 7.75 32.51 1.96
CA VAL A 243 6.87 32.27 3.12
C VAL A 243 5.69 31.36 2.75
N CYS A 244 5.82 30.51 1.75
CA CYS A 244 4.75 29.58 1.40
C CYS A 244 4.87 28.29 2.22
N PRO A 245 3.92 27.99 3.15
CA PRO A 245 3.94 26.74 3.89
C PRO A 245 3.53 25.56 2.99
N SER A 246 4.50 24.72 2.64
CA SER A 246 4.25 23.51 1.86
C SER A 246 3.75 22.37 2.75
N PRO A 247 2.70 21.61 2.35
CA PRO A 247 2.17 20.47 3.09
C PRO A 247 2.97 19.18 2.88
N VAL A 248 4.15 19.23 2.29
CA VAL A 248 4.94 18.03 1.97
C VAL A 248 5.25 17.19 3.22
N ASN A 249 5.50 17.82 4.38
CA ASN A 249 5.72 17.06 5.62
C ASN A 249 4.46 16.31 6.06
N ASP A 250 3.29 16.93 5.91
CA ASP A 250 2.01 16.30 6.21
C ASP A 250 1.73 15.15 5.25
N THR A 251 2.07 15.33 3.97
CA THR A 251 2.00 14.25 2.97
C THR A 251 2.91 13.07 3.32
N LEU A 252 4.13 13.33 3.77
CA LEU A 252 5.05 12.28 4.22
C LEU A 252 4.51 11.54 5.45
N ALA A 253 3.91 12.25 6.40
CA ALA A 253 3.28 11.66 7.57
C ALA A 253 2.06 10.80 7.18
N LEU A 254 1.18 11.33 6.33
CA LEU A 254 0.01 10.63 5.78
C LEU A 254 0.42 9.34 5.04
N ALA A 255 1.44 9.42 4.19
CA ALA A 255 1.96 8.26 3.48
C ALA A 255 2.48 7.18 4.45
N LYS A 256 3.19 7.58 5.50
CA LYS A 256 3.68 6.67 6.55
C LYS A 256 2.53 6.01 7.30
N GLU A 257 1.52 6.77 7.72
CA GLU A 257 0.32 6.27 8.40
C GLU A 257 -0.37 5.16 7.59
N HIS A 258 -0.58 5.43 6.31
CA HIS A 258 -1.22 4.47 5.42
C HIS A 258 -0.28 3.40 4.85
N GLY A 259 1.02 3.41 5.21
CA GLY A 259 2.01 2.45 4.71
C GLY A 259 2.23 2.58 3.19
N ILE A 260 2.18 3.82 2.66
CA ILE A 260 2.53 4.14 1.28
C ILE A 260 4.04 4.37 1.22
N GLY A 261 4.76 3.49 0.52
CA GLY A 261 6.22 3.48 0.47
C GLY A 261 6.83 3.73 -0.90
N GLY A 262 6.01 4.01 -1.92
CA GLY A 262 6.51 4.19 -3.28
C GLY A 262 5.60 5.03 -4.15
N THR A 263 6.14 5.46 -5.29
CA THR A 263 5.47 6.33 -6.26
C THR A 263 5.52 5.73 -7.68
N PRO A 264 4.47 5.95 -8.47
CA PRO A 264 3.20 6.52 -8.04
C PRO A 264 2.38 5.51 -7.23
N THR A 265 1.61 5.97 -6.24
CA THR A 265 0.58 5.18 -5.58
C THR A 265 -0.76 5.86 -5.83
N LEU A 266 -1.75 5.10 -6.27
CA LEU A 266 -3.07 5.56 -6.67
C LEU A 266 -4.13 5.06 -5.68
N ILE A 267 -5.14 5.89 -5.41
CA ILE A 267 -6.31 5.54 -4.58
C ILE A 267 -7.55 6.03 -5.33
N ASN A 268 -8.50 5.13 -5.60
CA ASN A 268 -9.77 5.46 -6.25
C ASN A 268 -10.84 5.89 -5.22
N GLU A 269 -12.02 6.31 -5.67
CA GLU A 269 -13.13 6.70 -4.79
C GLU A 269 -13.65 5.56 -3.91
N ALA A 270 -13.48 4.30 -4.33
CA ALA A 270 -13.82 3.13 -3.52
C ALA A 270 -12.81 2.86 -2.38
N GLY A 271 -11.72 3.65 -2.32
CA GLY A 271 -10.65 3.47 -1.36
C GLY A 271 -9.63 2.39 -1.74
N ASP A 272 -9.81 1.73 -2.90
CA ASP A 272 -8.86 0.74 -3.36
C ASP A 272 -7.53 1.39 -3.73
N ARG A 273 -6.45 0.68 -3.44
CA ARG A 273 -5.10 1.17 -3.64
C ARG A 273 -4.30 0.29 -4.59
N THR A 274 -3.58 0.93 -5.49
CA THR A 274 -2.60 0.28 -6.38
C THR A 274 -1.33 1.12 -6.48
N ALA A 275 -0.24 0.52 -6.94
CA ALA A 275 1.04 1.22 -7.14
C ALA A 275 1.57 0.96 -8.56
N GLY A 276 2.34 1.93 -9.06
CA GLY A 276 2.96 1.87 -10.38
C GLY A 276 2.21 2.63 -11.45
N ALA A 277 2.87 2.82 -12.60
CA ALA A 277 2.32 3.51 -13.75
C ALA A 277 1.38 2.57 -14.52
N LEU A 278 0.08 2.69 -14.28
CA LEU A 278 -0.94 1.92 -14.99
C LEU A 278 -1.05 2.37 -16.44
N PRO A 279 -1.17 1.46 -17.42
CA PRO A 279 -1.61 1.79 -18.76
C PRO A 279 -3.07 2.27 -18.74
N LEU A 280 -3.50 3.00 -19.80
CA LEU A 280 -4.78 3.71 -19.83
C LEU A 280 -5.98 2.80 -19.56
N ASP A 281 -6.03 1.62 -20.16
CA ASP A 281 -7.12 0.64 -19.98
C ASP A 281 -7.26 0.19 -18.52
N LYS A 282 -6.13 -0.07 -17.86
CA LYS A 282 -6.09 -0.47 -16.45
C LYS A 282 -6.40 0.69 -15.51
N LEU A 283 -5.96 1.90 -15.88
CA LEU A 283 -6.24 3.11 -15.12
C LEU A 283 -7.74 3.44 -15.17
N GLU A 284 -8.36 3.36 -16.35
CA GLU A 284 -9.80 3.55 -16.52
C GLU A 284 -10.61 2.53 -15.73
N ALA A 285 -10.25 1.25 -15.79
CA ALA A 285 -10.88 0.19 -15.00
C ALA A 285 -10.73 0.44 -13.48
N PHE A 286 -9.57 0.88 -13.03
CA PHE A 286 -9.30 1.18 -11.64
C PHE A 286 -10.12 2.37 -11.11
N ILE A 287 -10.22 3.45 -11.90
CA ILE A 287 -11.00 4.64 -11.52
C ILE A 287 -12.50 4.34 -11.53
N SER A 288 -12.97 3.48 -12.43
CA SER A 288 -14.38 3.13 -12.59
C SER A 288 -14.84 1.98 -11.69
N ALA A 289 -13.96 1.47 -10.82
CA ALA A 289 -14.34 0.43 -9.88
C ALA A 289 -15.56 0.88 -9.03
N PRO A 290 -16.56 0.00 -8.86
CA PRO A 290 -17.79 0.37 -8.16
C PRO A 290 -17.49 0.76 -6.72
N LEU A 291 -18.14 1.84 -6.26
CA LEU A 291 -18.17 2.19 -4.84
C LEU A 291 -18.81 1.00 -4.11
N GLN A 292 -18.07 0.38 -3.23
CA GLN A 292 -18.66 -0.68 -2.41
C GLN A 292 -19.56 0.01 -1.40
N GLY A 293 -20.87 -0.24 -1.52
CA GLY A 293 -21.86 0.33 -0.62
C GLY A 293 -21.52 0.01 0.84
N ASN A 294 -21.61 1.05 1.65
CA ASN A 294 -21.54 0.94 3.12
C ASN A 294 -22.66 0.02 3.64
#